data_d1339a36450b369842615ce78480b9df
#
_entry.id   d1339a36450b369842615ce78480b9df
#
_cell.length_a   1.000
_cell.length_b   1.000
_cell.length_c   1.000
_cell.angle_alpha   90.00
_cell.angle_beta   90.00
_cell.angle_gamma   90.00
#
_symmetry.space_group_name_H-M   'P 1'
#
loop_
_entity.id
_entity.type
_entity.pdbx_description
1 polymer ?
#
loop_
_entity_poly.entity_id
_entity_poly.type
_entity_poly.pdbx_seq_one_letter_code
_entity_poly.pdbx_strand_id
1 'polypeptide(L)'
;MLKKVSLVILVAMFLAHYGSSLGQSRPMDTPSVEDAIKADKLRNEQCAEMAELSYVISRFDNVMRKVGEEQGLDWRLMSAIAYSESRFIENLKSNRGASGIMQIRPVVARHFDMPVESIDDTETNIRLVGMLLSELDQMLRLPASTPSADRLSIILASYNAGIGHVLDARRIARHQGENPNSWVVVSNYLSLMSDPTYYQMDVVQCGKFTGSGQTLNYVSEVMRKYEQYCKIAALS
;
A
#
# COMPACT_ATOMS: atom_id res chain seq x y z
N MET A 1 -25.33 -11.38 -4.69
CA MET A 1 -24.25 -12.30 -5.06
C MET A 1 -23.24 -11.72 -6.07
N LEU A 2 -23.59 -10.74 -6.89
CA LEU A 2 -22.67 -10.14 -7.90
C LEU A 2 -21.56 -9.23 -7.31
N LYS A 3 -21.78 -8.58 -6.15
CA LYS A 3 -20.76 -7.67 -5.55
C LYS A 3 -19.49 -8.38 -5.06
N LYS A 4 -19.54 -9.68 -4.72
CA LYS A 4 -18.38 -10.43 -4.19
C LYS A 4 -17.37 -10.89 -5.25
N VAL A 5 -17.80 -11.02 -6.50
CA VAL A 5 -16.91 -11.43 -7.60
C VAL A 5 -16.05 -10.27 -8.08
N SER A 6 -16.55 -9.03 -7.93
CA SER A 6 -15.86 -7.81 -8.39
C SER A 6 -14.57 -7.50 -7.61
N LEU A 7 -14.50 -7.80 -6.31
CA LEU A 7 -13.34 -7.48 -5.48
C LEU A 7 -12.12 -8.34 -5.79
N VAL A 8 -12.31 -9.61 -6.13
CA VAL A 8 -11.21 -10.52 -6.52
C VAL A 8 -10.52 -10.05 -7.79
N ILE A 9 -11.29 -9.49 -8.73
CA ILE A 9 -10.77 -8.88 -9.98
C ILE A 9 -10.11 -7.52 -9.68
N LEU A 10 -10.63 -6.78 -8.71
CA LEU A 10 -10.18 -5.44 -8.36
C LEU A 10 -8.74 -5.41 -7.85
N VAL A 11 -8.38 -6.38 -7.04
CA VAL A 11 -7.08 -6.42 -6.35
C VAL A 11 -5.99 -7.11 -7.19
N ALA A 12 -6.35 -8.00 -8.14
CA ALA A 12 -5.41 -8.63 -9.07
C ALA A 12 -4.78 -7.62 -10.08
N MET A 13 -5.31 -6.40 -10.17
CA MET A 13 -4.79 -5.37 -11.08
C MET A 13 -3.70 -4.45 -10.47
N PHE A 14 -3.34 -4.64 -9.20
CA PHE A 14 -2.31 -3.81 -8.52
C PHE A 14 -0.87 -4.15 -8.95
N LEU A 15 -0.67 -5.28 -9.61
CA LEU A 15 0.63 -5.83 -9.96
C LEU A 15 1.21 -5.24 -11.24
N ALA A 16 1.83 -4.11 -11.21
CA ALA A 16 2.87 -3.75 -12.20
C ALA A 16 3.34 -2.29 -12.06
N HIS A 17 3.81 -1.87 -10.91
CA HIS A 17 4.27 -0.48 -10.73
C HIS A 17 5.77 -0.24 -10.91
N TYR A 18 6.57 -1.29 -11.09
CA TYR A 18 8.01 -1.14 -11.28
C TYR A 18 8.50 -1.90 -12.52
N GLY A 19 8.39 -1.25 -13.67
CA GLY A 19 9.05 -1.65 -14.92
C GLY A 19 9.88 -0.47 -15.43
N SER A 20 11.18 -0.55 -15.19
CA SER A 20 12.31 0.09 -15.90
C SER A 20 11.98 1.30 -16.79
N SER A 21 12.31 2.48 -16.31
CA SER A 21 12.63 3.64 -17.13
C SER A 21 14.16 3.77 -17.22
N LEU A 22 14.73 3.20 -18.25
CA LEU A 22 16.05 3.62 -18.76
C LEU A 22 15.80 4.85 -19.63
N GLY A 23 15.83 6.03 -19.00
CA GLY A 23 15.72 7.31 -19.68
C GLY A 23 17.07 7.77 -20.20
N GLN A 24 17.11 8.13 -21.47
CA GLN A 24 18.22 8.81 -22.12
C GLN A 24 18.59 10.09 -21.37
N SER A 25 19.88 10.22 -21.06
CA SER A 25 20.48 11.41 -20.47
C SER A 25 20.41 12.60 -21.45
N ARG A 26 19.59 13.61 -21.10
CA ARG A 26 19.71 14.95 -21.68
C ARG A 26 20.88 15.69 -21.03
N PRO A 27 21.58 16.60 -21.75
CA PRO A 27 22.59 17.44 -21.13
C PRO A 27 21.95 18.27 -20.02
N MET A 28 22.57 18.27 -18.83
CA MET A 28 22.17 19.14 -17.73
C MET A 28 22.63 20.56 -18.04
N ASP A 29 21.66 21.46 -18.32
CA ASP A 29 21.92 22.89 -18.25
C ASP A 29 22.20 23.23 -16.78
N THR A 30 23.40 23.77 -16.52
CA THR A 30 23.74 24.26 -15.18
C THR A 30 22.89 25.48 -14.87
N PRO A 31 22.11 25.46 -13.76
CA PRO A 31 21.26 26.59 -13.40
C PRO A 31 22.11 27.85 -13.17
N SER A 32 21.56 29.00 -13.55
CA SER A 32 22.21 30.28 -13.31
C SER A 32 22.34 30.56 -11.80
N VAL A 33 23.28 31.43 -11.42
CA VAL A 33 23.45 31.84 -10.01
C VAL A 33 22.16 32.45 -9.45
N GLU A 34 21.38 33.15 -10.28
CA GLU A 34 20.07 33.70 -9.91
C GLU A 34 19.04 32.60 -9.65
N ASP A 35 19.02 31.54 -10.45
CA ASP A 35 18.11 30.38 -10.24
C ASP A 35 18.49 29.63 -8.96
N ALA A 36 19.77 29.52 -8.65
CA ALA A 36 20.25 28.92 -7.41
C ALA A 36 19.84 29.73 -6.16
N ILE A 37 19.94 31.05 -6.21
CA ILE A 37 19.53 31.97 -5.13
C ILE A 37 18.01 31.91 -4.93
N LYS A 38 17.25 31.86 -6.02
CA LYS A 38 15.78 31.76 -5.98
C LYS A 38 15.33 30.40 -5.41
N ALA A 39 16.01 29.33 -5.79
CA ALA A 39 15.75 27.99 -5.26
C ALA A 39 16.09 27.89 -3.77
N ASP A 40 17.18 28.54 -3.31
CA ASP A 40 17.58 28.57 -1.89
C ASP A 40 16.62 29.42 -1.05
N LYS A 41 16.13 30.55 -1.59
CA LYS A 41 15.11 31.39 -0.92
C LYS A 41 13.80 30.62 -0.79
N LEU A 42 13.34 29.95 -1.85
CA LEU A 42 12.13 29.13 -1.85
C LEU A 42 12.26 27.96 -0.86
N ARG A 43 13.45 27.33 -0.79
CA ARG A 43 13.74 26.26 0.16
C ARG A 43 13.70 26.77 1.61
N ASN A 44 14.26 27.96 1.87
CA ASN A 44 14.28 28.55 3.21
C ASN A 44 12.88 29.01 3.65
N GLU A 45 12.05 29.54 2.75
CA GLU A 45 10.64 29.87 3.00
C GLU A 45 9.83 28.58 3.29
N GLN A 46 10.03 27.51 2.52
CA GLN A 46 9.41 26.22 2.77
C GLN A 46 9.90 25.58 4.09
N CYS A 47 11.19 25.72 4.43
CA CYS A 47 11.71 25.25 5.70
C CYS A 47 11.17 26.04 6.90
N ALA A 48 10.96 27.35 6.76
CA ALA A 48 10.36 28.20 7.79
C ALA A 48 8.87 27.88 7.99
N GLU A 49 8.11 27.68 6.91
CA GLU A 49 6.72 27.23 6.94
C GLU A 49 6.57 25.82 7.51
N MET A 50 7.52 24.94 7.25
CA MET A 50 7.59 23.60 7.86
C MET A 50 7.95 23.62 9.35
N ALA A 51 8.71 24.60 9.82
CA ALA A 51 9.07 24.75 11.23
C ALA A 51 7.89 25.26 12.11
N GLU A 52 6.90 25.93 11.52
CA GLU A 52 5.66 26.32 12.20
C GLU A 52 4.64 25.18 12.32
N LEU A 53 4.78 24.13 11.51
CA LEU A 53 3.89 22.97 11.51
C LEU A 53 4.59 21.81 12.22
N SER A 54 4.26 21.58 13.49
CA SER A 54 4.83 20.47 14.26
C SER A 54 4.28 19.12 13.76
N TYR A 55 4.85 18.60 12.69
CA TYR A 55 4.58 17.23 12.26
C TYR A 55 5.44 16.23 13.03
N VAL A 56 4.87 15.09 13.32
CA VAL A 56 5.61 13.95 13.85
C VAL A 56 6.22 13.11 12.71
N ILE A 57 5.43 12.85 11.66
CA ILE A 57 5.82 12.04 10.50
C ILE A 57 5.71 12.85 9.21
N SER A 58 4.56 13.50 8.97
CA SER A 58 4.26 14.25 7.77
C SER A 58 3.19 15.31 8.02
N ARG A 59 3.04 16.26 7.09
CA ARG A 59 1.97 17.27 7.11
C ARG A 59 0.55 16.66 7.10
N PHE A 60 0.41 15.37 6.85
CA PHE A 60 -0.87 14.67 6.81
C PHE A 60 -1.23 13.99 8.13
N ASP A 61 -0.43 14.15 9.17
CA ASP A 61 -0.63 13.46 10.45
C ASP A 61 -2.02 13.68 11.03
N ASN A 62 -2.54 14.92 10.96
CA ASN A 62 -3.88 15.24 11.47
C ASN A 62 -4.98 14.48 10.70
N VAL A 63 -4.89 14.44 9.38
CA VAL A 63 -5.85 13.70 8.53
C VAL A 63 -5.70 12.20 8.76
N MET A 64 -4.48 11.69 8.83
CA MET A 64 -4.21 10.27 9.11
C MET A 64 -4.76 9.85 10.48
N ARG A 65 -4.59 10.68 11.52
CA ARG A 65 -5.15 10.43 12.87
C ARG A 65 -6.67 10.43 12.84
N LYS A 66 -7.29 11.47 12.25
CA LYS A 66 -8.76 11.58 12.13
C LYS A 66 -9.36 10.35 11.44
N VAL A 67 -8.85 9.99 10.27
CA VAL A 67 -9.37 8.85 9.50
C VAL A 67 -9.05 7.52 10.23
N GLY A 68 -7.87 7.40 10.82
CA GLY A 68 -7.48 6.25 11.61
C GLY A 68 -8.41 5.99 12.79
N GLU A 69 -8.75 7.03 13.56
CA GLU A 69 -9.71 6.95 14.67
C GLU A 69 -11.11 6.54 14.21
N GLU A 70 -11.61 7.15 13.13
CA GLU A 70 -12.93 6.85 12.56
C GLU A 70 -13.06 5.39 12.05
N GLN A 71 -11.95 4.81 11.59
CA GLN A 71 -11.93 3.48 10.98
C GLN A 71 -11.26 2.39 11.83
N GLY A 72 -10.80 2.75 13.03
CA GLY A 72 -10.12 1.81 13.93
C GLY A 72 -8.75 1.35 13.42
N LEU A 73 -8.04 2.20 12.67
CA LEU A 73 -6.73 1.91 12.08
C LEU A 73 -5.63 2.75 12.73
N ASP A 74 -4.45 2.18 12.84
CA ASP A 74 -3.27 2.94 13.29
C ASP A 74 -2.84 3.92 12.20
N TRP A 75 -2.92 5.23 12.51
CA TRP A 75 -2.52 6.30 11.62
C TRP A 75 -1.06 6.20 11.15
N ARG A 76 -0.17 5.61 11.97
CA ARG A 76 1.25 5.41 11.64
C ARG A 76 1.41 4.33 10.56
N LEU A 77 0.55 3.31 10.57
CA LEU A 77 0.48 2.32 9.50
C LEU A 77 0.00 2.97 8.19
N MET A 78 -1.04 3.81 8.26
CA MET A 78 -1.54 4.55 7.09
C MET A 78 -0.44 5.46 6.53
N SER A 79 0.31 6.15 7.40
CA SER A 79 1.47 6.97 6.99
C SER A 79 2.58 6.13 6.34
N ALA A 80 2.84 4.91 6.84
CA ALA A 80 3.83 4.01 6.24
C ALA A 80 3.41 3.54 4.84
N ILE A 81 2.13 3.26 4.63
CA ILE A 81 1.55 2.96 3.32
C ILE A 81 1.71 4.17 2.39
N ALA A 82 1.29 5.37 2.80
CA ALA A 82 1.39 6.59 2.00
C ALA A 82 2.85 6.88 1.58
N TYR A 83 3.80 6.67 2.48
CA TYR A 83 5.21 6.79 2.15
C TYR A 83 5.64 5.78 1.07
N SER A 84 5.23 4.53 1.17
CA SER A 84 5.58 3.50 0.20
C SER A 84 4.91 3.71 -1.15
N GLU A 85 3.69 4.26 -1.18
CA GLU A 85 2.91 4.50 -2.39
C GLU A 85 3.38 5.75 -3.17
N SER A 86 3.64 6.86 -2.47
CA SER A 86 3.87 8.15 -3.14
C SER A 86 4.99 9.01 -2.54
N ARG A 87 5.62 8.61 -1.43
CA ARG A 87 6.48 9.49 -0.62
C ARG A 87 5.75 10.76 -0.17
N PHE A 88 4.45 10.64 0.12
CA PHE A 88 3.55 11.74 0.48
C PHE A 88 3.31 12.79 -0.63
N ILE A 89 3.46 12.43 -1.91
CA ILE A 89 3.16 13.32 -3.02
C ILE A 89 1.66 13.28 -3.34
N GLU A 90 0.93 14.38 -3.06
CA GLU A 90 -0.54 14.44 -3.19
C GLU A 90 -1.04 14.24 -4.63
N ASN A 91 -0.41 14.89 -5.58
CA ASN A 91 -0.89 14.91 -6.97
C ASN A 91 -0.18 13.88 -7.85
N LEU A 92 0.42 12.85 -7.24
CA LEU A 92 1.08 11.79 -7.98
C LEU A 92 0.05 10.97 -8.75
N LYS A 93 0.21 10.92 -10.08
CA LYS A 93 -0.59 10.06 -10.97
C LYS A 93 0.31 9.04 -11.63
N SER A 94 -0.05 7.78 -11.49
CA SER A 94 0.67 6.71 -12.16
C SER A 94 0.17 6.50 -13.60
N ASN A 95 1.01 5.89 -14.45
CA ASN A 95 0.64 5.52 -15.82
C ASN A 95 -0.56 4.55 -15.90
N ARG A 96 -0.95 3.95 -14.79
CA ARG A 96 -2.09 3.03 -14.67
C ARG A 96 -3.31 3.64 -13.99
N GLY A 97 -3.32 4.96 -13.84
CA GLY A 97 -4.44 5.73 -13.30
C GLY A 97 -4.60 5.65 -11.78
N ALA A 98 -3.56 5.24 -11.04
CA ALA A 98 -3.55 5.44 -9.59
C ALA A 98 -3.26 6.91 -9.26
N SER A 99 -3.92 7.46 -8.25
CA SER A 99 -3.86 8.87 -7.89
C SER A 99 -3.70 9.10 -6.39
N GLY A 100 -3.08 10.23 -6.05
CA GLY A 100 -2.98 10.73 -4.69
C GLY A 100 -1.90 10.07 -3.85
N ILE A 101 -1.84 10.46 -2.58
CA ILE A 101 -0.80 10.02 -1.65
C ILE A 101 -0.84 8.51 -1.36
N MET A 102 -2.02 7.90 -1.49
CA MET A 102 -2.25 6.48 -1.26
C MET A 102 -2.34 5.67 -2.57
N GLN A 103 -2.10 6.31 -3.72
CA GLN A 103 -2.13 5.68 -5.05
C GLN A 103 -3.40 4.84 -5.31
N ILE A 104 -4.57 5.42 -5.00
CA ILE A 104 -5.87 4.78 -5.20
C ILE A 104 -6.23 4.79 -6.68
N ARG A 105 -6.77 3.67 -7.16
CA ARG A 105 -7.28 3.53 -8.52
C ARG A 105 -8.78 3.83 -8.57
N PRO A 106 -9.29 4.37 -9.71
CA PRO A 106 -10.71 4.66 -9.91
C PRO A 106 -11.67 3.51 -9.58
N VAL A 107 -11.21 2.29 -9.76
CA VAL A 107 -11.99 1.08 -9.49
C VAL A 107 -12.27 0.91 -7.99
N VAL A 108 -11.39 1.38 -7.10
CA VAL A 108 -11.59 1.33 -5.64
C VAL A 108 -12.70 2.33 -5.24
N ALA A 109 -12.68 3.55 -5.80
CA ALA A 109 -13.75 4.51 -5.54
C ALA A 109 -15.11 3.94 -5.97
N ARG A 110 -15.21 3.38 -7.19
CA ARG A 110 -16.44 2.74 -7.66
C ARG A 110 -16.90 1.57 -6.78
N HIS A 111 -15.96 0.81 -6.24
CA HIS A 111 -16.27 -0.31 -5.34
C HIS A 111 -17.00 0.15 -4.06
N PHE A 112 -16.64 1.32 -3.56
CA PHE A 112 -17.24 1.95 -2.39
C PHE A 112 -18.37 2.95 -2.73
N ASP A 113 -18.90 2.90 -3.96
CA ASP A 113 -19.94 3.79 -4.45
C ASP A 113 -19.57 5.29 -4.32
N MET A 114 -18.26 5.61 -4.45
CA MET A 114 -17.71 6.97 -4.40
C MET A 114 -17.46 7.52 -5.82
N PRO A 115 -17.62 8.83 -6.04
CA PRO A 115 -17.24 9.47 -7.30
C PRO A 115 -15.76 9.24 -7.61
N VAL A 116 -15.44 8.94 -8.87
CA VAL A 116 -14.05 8.67 -9.29
C VAL A 116 -13.17 9.89 -9.07
N GLU A 117 -13.71 11.08 -9.29
CA GLU A 117 -13.01 12.36 -9.14
C GLU A 117 -12.62 12.63 -7.69
N SER A 118 -13.30 12.03 -6.73
CA SER A 118 -13.02 12.19 -5.30
C SER A 118 -11.70 11.58 -4.86
N ILE A 119 -11.08 10.71 -5.67
CA ILE A 119 -9.75 10.14 -5.34
C ILE A 119 -8.62 11.19 -5.39
N ASP A 120 -8.85 12.34 -6.02
CA ASP A 120 -7.88 13.43 -6.07
C ASP A 120 -7.93 14.29 -4.77
N ASP A 121 -8.98 14.16 -3.95
CA ASP A 121 -9.04 14.75 -2.61
C ASP A 121 -8.25 13.90 -1.62
N THR A 122 -7.34 14.55 -0.88
CA THR A 122 -6.40 13.85 0.00
C THR A 122 -7.09 13.10 1.13
N GLU A 123 -8.09 13.69 1.79
CA GLU A 123 -8.81 13.00 2.89
C GLU A 123 -9.60 11.80 2.35
N THR A 124 -10.27 11.96 1.24
CA THR A 124 -11.02 10.87 0.57
C THR A 124 -10.08 9.76 0.11
N ASN A 125 -8.91 10.12 -0.42
CA ASN A 125 -7.88 9.18 -0.84
C ASN A 125 -7.40 8.29 0.32
N ILE A 126 -7.12 8.92 1.47
CA ILE A 126 -6.74 8.22 2.72
C ILE A 126 -7.89 7.35 3.22
N ARG A 127 -9.11 7.88 3.24
CA ARG A 127 -10.32 7.19 3.71
C ARG A 127 -10.61 5.92 2.91
N LEU A 128 -10.49 5.98 1.59
CA LEU A 128 -10.70 4.82 0.70
C LEU A 128 -9.71 3.69 0.98
N VAL A 129 -8.44 4.00 1.29
CA VAL A 129 -7.47 2.97 1.70
C VAL A 129 -7.86 2.34 3.02
N GLY A 130 -8.25 3.15 4.00
CA GLY A 130 -8.70 2.62 5.28
C GLY A 130 -9.90 1.68 5.14
N MET A 131 -10.90 2.06 4.34
CA MET A 131 -12.06 1.21 4.02
C MET A 131 -11.62 -0.10 3.36
N LEU A 132 -10.68 -0.03 2.39
CA LEU A 132 -10.16 -1.21 1.70
C LEU A 132 -9.39 -2.15 2.66
N LEU A 133 -8.53 -1.61 3.52
CA LEU A 133 -7.80 -2.42 4.50
C LEU A 133 -8.75 -3.12 5.48
N SER A 134 -9.77 -2.42 5.95
CA SER A 134 -10.80 -2.98 6.84
C SER A 134 -11.59 -4.10 6.16
N GLU A 135 -11.98 -3.90 4.89
CA GLU A 135 -12.67 -4.93 4.12
C GLU A 135 -11.78 -6.16 3.88
N LEU A 136 -10.50 -5.95 3.55
CA LEU A 136 -9.53 -7.04 3.39
C LEU A 136 -9.36 -7.85 4.67
N ASP A 137 -9.25 -7.19 5.82
CA ASP A 137 -9.16 -7.89 7.12
C ASP A 137 -10.40 -8.76 7.39
N GLN A 138 -11.59 -8.22 7.16
CA GLN A 138 -12.85 -8.97 7.29
C GLN A 138 -12.92 -10.17 6.33
N MET A 139 -12.49 -10.00 5.08
CA MET A 139 -12.50 -11.07 4.08
C MET A 139 -11.50 -12.17 4.38
N LEU A 140 -10.34 -11.83 4.93
CA LEU A 140 -9.29 -12.77 5.30
C LEU A 140 -9.70 -13.69 6.47
N ARG A 141 -10.62 -13.25 7.32
CA ARG A 141 -11.12 -14.01 8.48
C ARG A 141 -9.99 -14.60 9.31
N LEU A 142 -8.99 -13.78 9.62
CA LEU A 142 -7.87 -14.20 10.45
C LEU A 142 -8.35 -14.40 11.90
N PRO A 143 -7.99 -15.49 12.59
CA PRO A 143 -8.29 -15.67 14.00
C PRO A 143 -7.82 -14.51 14.86
N ALA A 144 -8.50 -14.20 15.95
CA ALA A 144 -8.07 -13.15 16.89
C ALA A 144 -6.71 -13.47 17.53
N SER A 145 -6.35 -14.74 17.60
CA SER A 145 -5.03 -15.21 18.10
C SER A 145 -3.89 -15.03 17.10
N THR A 146 -4.17 -14.57 15.86
CA THR A 146 -3.11 -14.31 14.88
C THR A 146 -2.24 -13.14 15.38
N PRO A 147 -0.90 -13.33 15.47
CA PRO A 147 0.01 -12.25 15.86
C PRO A 147 -0.20 -11.00 15.00
N SER A 148 -0.16 -9.82 15.61
CA SER A 148 -0.43 -8.55 14.91
C SER A 148 0.48 -8.34 13.70
N ALA A 149 1.75 -8.70 13.78
CA ALA A 149 2.70 -8.59 12.68
C ALA A 149 2.30 -9.50 11.49
N ASP A 150 1.89 -10.74 11.76
CA ASP A 150 1.40 -11.66 10.72
C ASP A 150 0.11 -11.14 10.09
N ARG A 151 -0.88 -10.69 10.91
CA ARG A 151 -2.13 -10.11 10.45
C ARG A 151 -1.88 -8.93 9.51
N LEU A 152 -1.09 -7.94 9.94
CA LEU A 152 -0.79 -6.76 9.14
C LEU A 152 -0.07 -7.13 7.84
N SER A 153 0.92 -8.01 7.89
CA SER A 153 1.66 -8.47 6.71
C SER A 153 0.76 -9.16 5.69
N ILE A 154 -0.18 -10.00 6.13
CA ILE A 154 -1.14 -10.71 5.27
C ILE A 154 -2.15 -9.71 4.65
N ILE A 155 -2.61 -8.71 5.41
CA ILE A 155 -3.47 -7.64 4.90
C ILE A 155 -2.73 -6.81 3.85
N LEU A 156 -1.49 -6.37 4.13
CA LEU A 156 -0.66 -5.60 3.21
C LEU A 156 -0.35 -6.38 1.92
N ALA A 157 -0.07 -7.68 2.03
CA ALA A 157 0.10 -8.55 0.87
C ALA A 157 -1.20 -8.61 0.04
N SER A 158 -2.36 -8.70 0.70
CA SER A 158 -3.66 -8.71 0.03
C SER A 158 -3.98 -7.38 -0.65
N TYR A 159 -3.58 -6.28 -0.03
CA TYR A 159 -3.67 -4.93 -0.60
C TYR A 159 -2.82 -4.79 -1.87
N ASN A 160 -1.58 -5.27 -1.85
CA ASN A 160 -0.63 -5.14 -2.96
C ASN A 160 -0.81 -6.19 -4.07
N ALA A 161 -0.89 -7.48 -3.71
CA ALA A 161 -0.96 -8.61 -4.67
C ALA A 161 -2.37 -8.93 -5.13
N GLY A 162 -3.35 -8.54 -4.32
CA GLY A 162 -4.71 -9.01 -4.48
C GLY A 162 -5.06 -10.15 -3.53
N ILE A 163 -6.19 -9.99 -2.87
CA ILE A 163 -6.67 -10.96 -1.87
C ILE A 163 -6.80 -12.38 -2.43
N GLY A 164 -7.12 -12.53 -3.72
CA GLY A 164 -7.28 -13.84 -4.36
C GLY A 164 -6.01 -14.69 -4.27
N HIS A 165 -4.85 -14.14 -4.62
CA HIS A 165 -3.56 -14.84 -4.56
C HIS A 165 -3.15 -15.14 -3.12
N VAL A 166 -3.41 -14.23 -2.18
CA VAL A 166 -3.15 -14.47 -0.75
C VAL A 166 -4.04 -15.57 -0.19
N LEU A 167 -5.32 -15.61 -0.59
CA LEU A 167 -6.22 -16.70 -0.23
C LEU A 167 -5.77 -18.04 -0.83
N ASP A 168 -5.22 -18.06 -2.06
CA ASP A 168 -4.66 -19.25 -2.67
C ASP A 168 -3.42 -19.72 -1.92
N ALA A 169 -2.47 -18.85 -1.59
CA ALA A 169 -1.32 -19.19 -0.76
C ALA A 169 -1.75 -19.81 0.59
N ARG A 170 -2.79 -19.24 1.22
CA ARG A 170 -3.37 -19.77 2.46
C ARG A 170 -4.09 -21.11 2.27
N ARG A 171 -4.70 -21.38 1.10
CA ARG A 171 -5.30 -22.69 0.78
C ARG A 171 -4.23 -23.74 0.61
N ILE A 172 -3.14 -23.40 -0.10
CA ILE A 172 -1.98 -24.30 -0.24
C ILE A 172 -1.39 -24.62 1.14
N ALA A 173 -1.17 -23.61 1.99
CA ALA A 173 -0.67 -23.82 3.36
C ALA A 173 -1.53 -24.83 4.14
N ARG A 174 -2.87 -24.67 4.12
CA ARG A 174 -3.79 -25.62 4.78
C ARG A 174 -3.69 -27.01 4.18
N HIS A 175 -3.61 -27.12 2.86
CA HIS A 175 -3.49 -28.40 2.17
C HIS A 175 -2.20 -29.13 2.53
N GLN A 176 -1.13 -28.39 2.79
CA GLN A 176 0.17 -28.92 3.23
C GLN A 176 0.27 -29.13 4.75
N GLY A 177 -0.81 -28.85 5.51
CA GLY A 177 -0.83 -28.98 6.97
C GLY A 177 -0.07 -27.88 7.72
N GLU A 178 0.25 -26.76 7.06
CA GLU A 178 0.96 -25.64 7.65
C GLU A 178 0.01 -24.53 8.13
N ASN A 179 0.52 -23.62 8.98
CA ASN A 179 -0.29 -22.53 9.52
C ASN A 179 -0.61 -21.46 8.45
N PRO A 180 -1.88 -21.39 7.97
CA PRO A 180 -2.27 -20.43 6.92
C PRO A 180 -2.36 -18.98 7.40
N ASN A 181 -2.13 -18.74 8.69
CA ASN A 181 -2.20 -17.41 9.31
C ASN A 181 -0.81 -16.89 9.71
N SER A 182 0.26 -17.60 9.40
CA SER A 182 1.64 -17.16 9.56
C SER A 182 2.13 -16.47 8.29
N TRP A 183 2.66 -15.25 8.42
CA TRP A 183 3.21 -14.52 7.28
C TRP A 183 4.38 -15.25 6.62
N VAL A 184 5.24 -15.88 7.41
CA VAL A 184 6.37 -16.66 6.89
C VAL A 184 5.87 -17.76 5.94
N VAL A 185 4.81 -18.47 6.33
CA VAL A 185 4.21 -19.55 5.52
C VAL A 185 3.52 -18.98 4.28
N VAL A 186 2.68 -17.93 4.45
CA VAL A 186 1.93 -17.32 3.34
C VAL A 186 2.88 -16.73 2.30
N SER A 187 3.92 -16.02 2.72
CA SER A 187 4.90 -15.41 1.82
C SER A 187 5.70 -16.45 1.03
N ASN A 188 6.01 -17.61 1.65
CA ASN A 188 6.64 -18.71 0.98
C ASN A 188 5.74 -19.25 -0.16
N TYR A 189 4.47 -19.54 0.12
CA TYR A 189 3.56 -20.02 -0.92
C TYR A 189 3.25 -18.99 -1.99
N LEU A 190 3.16 -17.70 -1.66
CA LEU A 190 3.09 -16.63 -2.67
C LEU A 190 4.28 -16.69 -3.64
N SER A 191 5.48 -16.98 -3.14
CA SER A 191 6.69 -17.11 -3.97
C SER A 191 6.64 -18.34 -4.86
N LEU A 192 6.13 -19.46 -4.34
CA LEU A 192 6.03 -20.72 -5.05
C LEU A 192 4.91 -20.75 -6.11
N MET A 193 3.93 -19.87 -6.03
CA MET A 193 2.80 -19.81 -6.99
C MET A 193 3.19 -19.36 -8.40
N SER A 194 4.46 -19.11 -8.70
CA SER A 194 4.96 -19.01 -10.09
C SER A 194 5.23 -20.38 -10.73
N ASP A 195 5.41 -21.43 -9.91
CA ASP A 195 5.68 -22.80 -10.33
C ASP A 195 4.36 -23.57 -10.61
N PRO A 196 4.23 -24.27 -11.75
CA PRO A 196 3.06 -25.10 -12.08
C PRO A 196 2.68 -26.09 -10.99
N THR A 197 3.66 -26.66 -10.28
CA THR A 197 3.43 -27.61 -9.18
C THR A 197 2.48 -27.03 -8.11
N TYR A 198 2.53 -25.70 -7.89
CA TYR A 198 1.70 -25.05 -6.88
C TYR A 198 0.47 -24.37 -7.48
N TYR A 199 0.59 -23.58 -8.56
CA TYR A 199 -0.56 -22.85 -9.08
C TYR A 199 -1.59 -23.72 -9.81
N GLN A 200 -1.24 -24.97 -10.14
CA GLN A 200 -2.16 -25.96 -10.75
C GLN A 200 -2.81 -26.88 -9.72
N MET A 201 -2.53 -26.72 -8.42
CA MET A 201 -3.21 -27.50 -7.39
C MET A 201 -4.71 -27.22 -7.37
N ASP A 202 -5.53 -28.23 -7.14
CA ASP A 202 -7.01 -28.13 -7.11
C ASP A 202 -7.56 -27.09 -6.11
N VAL A 203 -6.78 -26.78 -5.09
CA VAL A 203 -7.13 -25.77 -4.07
C VAL A 203 -6.92 -24.32 -4.53
N VAL A 204 -6.20 -24.12 -5.63
CA VAL A 204 -5.90 -22.78 -6.18
C VAL A 204 -7.04 -22.32 -7.08
N GLN A 205 -7.47 -21.06 -6.93
CA GLN A 205 -8.61 -20.49 -7.64
C GLN A 205 -8.23 -19.34 -8.57
N CYS A 206 -7.18 -18.60 -8.25
CA CYS A 206 -6.73 -17.44 -9.03
C CYS A 206 -5.56 -17.77 -9.96
N GLY A 207 -4.96 -18.96 -9.80
CA GLY A 207 -3.93 -19.49 -10.66
C GLY A 207 -2.54 -18.86 -10.44
N LYS A 208 -1.76 -18.77 -11.53
CA LYS A 208 -0.36 -18.35 -11.49
C LYS A 208 -0.17 -16.93 -10.92
N PHE A 209 0.80 -16.79 -10.00
CA PHE A 209 1.22 -15.52 -9.45
C PHE A 209 2.72 -15.28 -9.68
N THR A 210 3.07 -14.20 -10.37
CA THR A 210 4.47 -13.85 -10.72
C THR A 210 4.97 -12.60 -10.02
N GLY A 211 4.12 -11.94 -9.22
CA GLY A 211 4.41 -10.68 -8.53
C GLY A 211 4.97 -10.82 -7.11
N SER A 212 5.34 -12.03 -6.70
CA SER A 212 5.73 -12.31 -5.31
C SER A 212 6.88 -11.43 -4.81
N GLY A 213 7.96 -11.29 -5.57
CA GLY A 213 9.11 -10.46 -5.18
C GLY A 213 8.72 -9.01 -4.90
N GLN A 214 7.86 -8.41 -5.74
CA GLN A 214 7.34 -7.06 -5.53
C GLN A 214 6.49 -6.97 -4.27
N THR A 215 5.59 -7.91 -4.07
CA THR A 215 4.69 -7.94 -2.91
C THR A 215 5.45 -8.14 -1.60
N LEU A 216 6.42 -9.06 -1.56
CA LEU A 216 7.22 -9.28 -0.36
C LEU A 216 8.07 -8.06 0.00
N ASN A 217 8.67 -7.41 -1.00
CA ASN A 217 9.42 -6.16 -0.80
C ASN A 217 8.51 -5.04 -0.28
N TYR A 218 7.30 -4.90 -0.86
CA TYR A 218 6.31 -3.93 -0.41
C TYR A 218 5.93 -4.13 1.07
N VAL A 219 5.56 -5.35 1.45
CA VAL A 219 5.21 -5.67 2.84
C VAL A 219 6.39 -5.36 3.78
N SER A 220 7.59 -5.79 3.42
CA SER A 220 8.80 -5.52 4.21
C SER A 220 9.06 -4.02 4.37
N GLU A 221 8.93 -3.22 3.30
CA GLU A 221 9.13 -1.77 3.33
C GLU A 221 8.09 -1.10 4.24
N VAL A 222 6.80 -1.40 4.06
CA VAL A 222 5.72 -0.80 4.87
C VAL A 222 5.89 -1.16 6.35
N MET A 223 6.12 -2.43 6.68
CA MET A 223 6.28 -2.86 8.07
C MET A 223 7.50 -2.20 8.73
N ARG A 224 8.64 -2.13 8.04
CA ARG A 224 9.83 -1.43 8.53
C ARG A 224 9.57 0.06 8.78
N LYS A 225 8.83 0.73 7.87
CA LYS A 225 8.44 2.15 8.04
C LYS A 225 7.46 2.32 9.18
N TYR A 226 6.50 1.43 9.31
CA TYR A 226 5.55 1.44 10.42
C TYR A 226 6.26 1.34 11.78
N GLU A 227 7.19 0.41 11.94
CA GLU A 227 8.01 0.29 13.16
C GLU A 227 8.83 1.57 13.44
N GLN A 228 9.42 2.17 12.39
CA GLN A 228 10.14 3.43 12.51
C GLN A 228 9.21 4.55 12.98
N TYR A 229 8.01 4.66 12.41
CA TYR A 229 7.04 5.70 12.75
C TYR A 229 6.45 5.50 14.16
N CYS A 230 6.27 4.26 14.59
CA CYS A 230 5.91 3.97 15.98
C CYS A 230 6.97 4.48 16.98
N LYS A 231 8.25 4.32 16.68
CA LYS A 231 9.37 4.82 17.50
C LYS A 231 9.41 6.35 17.53
N ILE A 232 9.27 6.99 16.36
CA ILE A 232 9.25 8.45 16.25
C ILE A 232 8.08 9.04 17.07
N ALA A 233 6.87 8.50 16.87
CA ALA A 233 5.67 8.98 17.55
C ALA A 233 5.65 8.71 19.08
N ALA A 234 6.49 7.82 19.57
CA ALA A 234 6.65 7.59 21.01
C ALA A 234 7.61 8.58 21.68
N LEU A 235 8.38 9.35 20.89
CA LEU A 235 9.35 10.34 21.37
C LEU A 235 8.80 11.78 21.27
N SER A 236 7.65 11.97 20.61
CA SER A 236 6.95 13.24 20.43
C SER A 236 5.82 13.42 21.45
#